data_2028e7cd4164120a14848fea258a244b
#
_entry.id   2028e7cd4164120a14848fea258a244b
#
_cell.length_a   1.000
_cell.length_b   1.000
_cell.length_c   1.000
_cell.angle_alpha   90.00
_cell.angle_beta   90.00
_cell.angle_gamma   90.00
#
_symmetry.space_group_name_H-M   'P 1'
#
loop_
_entity.id
_entity.type
_entity.pdbx_description
1 polymer ?
#
loop_
_entity_poly.entity_id
_entity_poly.type
_entity_poly.pdbx_seq_one_letter_code
_entity_poly.pdbx_strand_id
1 'polypeptide(L)'
;TSECVGEIIMKIACIIPSRYASTRLPGKPLRMIAGQTLIHRVYNRAILAKSPDIVVVATDYRAIAEEVEGFGGRVVMTAVNHPTGTDRLAEVAEQLADYDIIVNVQGDEPFIDPDVIDRLAKMLTEHENLDMVTAAAPLKKEEYQDASAVKVVVNQKGEALYFSRALIPYPREGFAMPPLKHIGVYAYRRSFL
;
A
#
# COMPACT_ATOMS: atom_id res chain seq x y z
N THR A 1 -41.82 15.23 0.87
CA THR A 1 -41.29 13.85 0.73
C THR A 1 -39.79 13.96 0.57
N SER A 2 -39.11 13.83 1.73
CA SER A 2 -37.64 13.75 1.82
C SER A 2 -37.26 12.36 1.31
N GLU A 3 -36.73 12.27 0.11
CA GLU A 3 -36.03 11.07 -0.38
C GLU A 3 -34.77 10.94 0.47
N CYS A 4 -34.70 9.89 1.29
CA CYS A 4 -33.47 9.42 1.88
C CYS A 4 -32.57 8.94 0.74
N VAL A 5 -31.64 9.77 0.32
CA VAL A 5 -30.50 9.32 -0.48
C VAL A 5 -29.72 8.40 0.45
N GLY A 6 -29.83 7.08 0.22
CA GLY A 6 -29.05 6.11 0.97
C GLY A 6 -27.57 6.41 0.77
N GLU A 7 -26.83 6.62 1.85
CA GLU A 7 -25.36 6.70 1.79
C GLU A 7 -24.86 5.43 1.10
N ILE A 8 -24.23 5.58 -0.05
CA ILE A 8 -23.53 4.48 -0.71
C ILE A 8 -22.32 4.18 0.16
N ILE A 9 -22.39 3.12 0.95
CA ILE A 9 -21.28 2.64 1.77
C ILE A 9 -20.32 1.94 0.83
N MET A 10 -19.19 2.60 0.52
CA MET A 10 -18.12 2.01 -0.28
C MET A 10 -17.42 0.90 0.51
N LYS A 11 -17.26 -0.27 -0.09
CA LYS A 11 -16.49 -1.38 0.47
C LYS A 11 -15.00 -1.26 0.15
N ILE A 12 -14.16 -1.53 1.13
CA ILE A 12 -12.72 -1.33 1.07
C ILE A 12 -11.99 -2.65 1.31
N ALA A 13 -11.12 -3.05 0.37
CA ALA A 13 -10.23 -4.18 0.54
C ALA A 13 -8.78 -3.70 0.71
N CYS A 14 -8.08 -4.24 1.71
CA CYS A 14 -6.64 -4.08 1.85
C CYS A 14 -5.94 -5.32 1.28
N ILE A 15 -5.07 -5.14 0.28
CA ILE A 15 -4.33 -6.21 -0.37
C ILE A 15 -2.84 -6.05 -0.08
N ILE A 16 -2.20 -7.15 0.30
CA ILE A 16 -0.77 -7.25 0.60
C ILE A 16 -0.13 -8.17 -0.45
N PRO A 17 0.41 -7.63 -1.57
CA PRO A 17 1.11 -8.43 -2.55
C PRO A 17 2.39 -9.01 -1.94
N SER A 18 2.58 -10.32 -2.09
CA SER A 18 3.72 -11.03 -1.49
C SER A 18 4.27 -12.06 -2.46
N ARG A 19 5.49 -11.83 -2.97
CA ARG A 19 6.18 -12.71 -3.90
C ARG A 19 7.29 -13.48 -3.20
N TYR A 20 7.46 -14.76 -3.57
CA TYR A 20 8.62 -15.53 -3.13
C TYR A 20 9.90 -15.09 -3.86
N ALA A 21 9.79 -14.89 -5.18
CA ALA A 21 10.90 -14.48 -6.04
C ALA A 21 11.23 -13.00 -5.83
N SER A 22 12.18 -12.74 -4.94
CA SER A 22 12.83 -11.44 -4.79
C SER A 22 14.28 -11.56 -5.24
N THR A 23 14.74 -10.68 -6.13
CA THR A 23 16.12 -10.70 -6.65
C THR A 23 17.16 -10.49 -5.56
N ARG A 24 16.87 -9.69 -4.54
CA ARG A 24 17.78 -9.38 -3.42
C ARG A 24 17.72 -10.38 -2.28
N LEU A 25 16.54 -10.93 -1.98
CA LEU A 25 16.33 -11.84 -0.85
C LEU A 25 15.17 -12.81 -1.15
N PRO A 26 15.42 -13.97 -1.81
CA PRO A 26 14.38 -14.97 -2.04
C PRO A 26 13.73 -15.43 -0.75
N GLY A 27 12.41 -15.64 -0.78
CA GLY A 27 11.65 -16.06 0.39
C GLY A 27 11.54 -15.00 1.49
N LYS A 28 11.80 -13.71 1.18
CA LYS A 28 11.72 -12.59 2.15
C LYS A 28 10.43 -12.61 2.99
N PRO A 29 9.22 -12.87 2.44
CA PRO A 29 7.99 -12.89 3.25
C PRO A 29 7.97 -13.93 4.36
N LEU A 30 8.67 -15.05 4.17
CA LEU A 30 8.74 -16.16 5.14
C LEU A 30 9.91 -16.02 6.14
N ARG A 31 10.71 -14.95 6.05
CA ARG A 31 11.80 -14.73 7.01
C ARG A 31 11.26 -14.39 8.38
N MET A 32 11.83 -15.07 9.39
CA MET A 32 11.47 -14.86 10.79
C MET A 32 12.04 -13.53 11.31
N ILE A 33 11.20 -12.74 11.92
CA ILE A 33 11.55 -11.49 12.61
C ILE A 33 10.93 -11.56 14.02
N ALA A 34 11.77 -11.73 15.02
CA ALA A 34 11.35 -11.83 16.43
C ALA A 34 10.13 -12.78 16.62
N GLY A 35 10.27 -14.03 16.17
CA GLY A 35 9.30 -15.10 16.39
C GLY A 35 8.09 -15.17 15.46
N GLN A 36 7.98 -14.27 14.47
CA GLN A 36 6.93 -14.29 13.44
C GLN A 36 7.54 -14.05 12.06
N THR A 37 6.90 -14.57 11.02
CA THR A 37 7.33 -14.27 9.65
C THR A 37 7.08 -12.81 9.30
N LEU A 38 7.82 -12.28 8.32
CA LEU A 38 7.64 -10.91 7.87
C LEU A 38 6.20 -10.68 7.40
N ILE A 39 5.63 -11.60 6.61
CA ILE A 39 4.26 -11.47 6.12
C ILE A 39 3.22 -11.48 7.25
N HIS A 40 3.45 -12.29 8.30
CA HIS A 40 2.58 -12.32 9.47
C HIS A 40 2.59 -10.95 10.19
N ARG A 41 3.76 -10.31 10.32
CA ARG A 41 3.87 -8.97 10.92
C ARG A 41 3.16 -7.91 10.11
N VAL A 42 3.34 -7.90 8.78
CA VAL A 42 2.64 -6.95 7.90
C VAL A 42 1.12 -7.15 8.00
N TYR A 43 0.66 -8.39 7.94
CA TYR A 43 -0.76 -8.72 8.06
C TYR A 43 -1.34 -8.23 9.39
N ASN A 44 -0.65 -8.52 10.50
CA ASN A 44 -1.07 -8.08 11.84
C ASN A 44 -1.15 -6.56 11.98
N ARG A 45 -0.34 -5.81 11.24
CA ARG A 45 -0.44 -4.35 11.23
C ARG A 45 -1.63 -3.88 10.38
N ALA A 46 -1.82 -4.48 9.22
CA ALA A 46 -2.90 -4.11 8.31
C ALA A 46 -4.30 -4.35 8.89
N ILE A 47 -4.51 -5.45 9.65
CA ILE A 47 -5.81 -5.74 10.28
C ILE A 47 -6.17 -4.80 11.44
N LEU A 48 -5.23 -3.97 11.92
CA LEU A 48 -5.52 -2.94 12.94
C LEU A 48 -6.15 -1.68 12.32
N ALA A 49 -6.09 -1.53 10.99
CA ALA A 49 -6.81 -0.46 10.31
C ALA A 49 -8.33 -0.69 10.41
N LYS A 50 -9.09 0.40 10.48
CA LYS A 50 -10.54 0.38 10.73
C LYS A 50 -11.38 0.46 9.47
N SER A 51 -10.81 1.04 8.41
CA SER A 51 -11.53 1.27 7.16
C SER A 51 -11.66 0.03 6.27
N PRO A 52 -10.68 -0.91 6.17
CA PRO A 52 -10.85 -2.07 5.33
C PRO A 52 -11.86 -3.08 5.89
N ASP A 53 -12.81 -3.51 5.06
CA ASP A 53 -13.73 -4.62 5.38
C ASP A 53 -13.05 -5.98 5.33
N ILE A 54 -11.94 -6.06 4.57
CA ILE A 54 -11.15 -7.28 4.40
C ILE A 54 -9.67 -6.95 4.24
N VAL A 55 -8.81 -7.79 4.79
CA VAL A 55 -7.36 -7.80 4.52
C VAL A 55 -6.99 -9.13 3.88
N VAL A 56 -6.30 -9.09 2.75
CA VAL A 56 -5.95 -10.27 1.94
C VAL A 56 -4.47 -10.23 1.55
N VAL A 57 -3.79 -11.36 1.66
CA VAL A 57 -2.46 -11.55 1.05
C VAL A 57 -2.61 -12.10 -0.35
N ALA A 58 -1.97 -11.46 -1.33
CA ALA A 58 -1.95 -11.90 -2.72
C ALA A 58 -0.59 -12.55 -3.03
N THR A 59 -0.57 -13.83 -3.34
CA THR A 59 0.68 -14.56 -3.59
C THR A 59 0.56 -15.59 -4.70
N ASP A 60 1.69 -15.86 -5.35
CA ASP A 60 1.85 -16.94 -6.33
C ASP A 60 2.56 -18.16 -5.75
N TYR A 61 2.87 -18.15 -4.45
CA TYR A 61 3.71 -19.18 -3.85
C TYR A 61 3.00 -19.92 -2.71
N ARG A 62 2.88 -21.23 -2.86
CA ARG A 62 2.11 -22.09 -1.96
C ARG A 62 2.55 -21.98 -0.49
N ALA A 63 3.85 -21.96 -0.20
CA ALA A 63 4.31 -21.88 1.19
C ALA A 63 3.99 -20.53 1.85
N ILE A 64 3.83 -19.43 1.09
CA ILE A 64 3.35 -18.16 1.63
C ILE A 64 1.86 -18.27 1.95
N ALA A 65 1.08 -18.91 1.08
CA ALA A 65 -0.34 -19.14 1.32
C ALA A 65 -0.57 -19.99 2.58
N GLU A 66 0.15 -21.10 2.71
CA GLU A 66 0.09 -22.00 3.88
C GLU A 66 0.47 -21.29 5.19
N GLU A 67 1.49 -20.42 5.15
CA GLU A 67 1.87 -19.59 6.30
C GLU A 67 0.73 -18.63 6.68
N VAL A 68 0.12 -17.96 5.69
CA VAL A 68 -0.98 -17.01 5.92
C VAL A 68 -2.22 -17.73 6.48
N GLU A 69 -2.59 -18.86 5.92
CA GLU A 69 -3.68 -19.71 6.41
C GLU A 69 -3.39 -20.23 7.82
N GLY A 70 -2.12 -20.58 8.10
CA GLY A 70 -1.68 -21.10 9.39
C GLY A 70 -1.88 -20.13 10.57
N PHE A 71 -1.79 -18.83 10.32
CA PHE A 71 -2.10 -17.82 11.36
C PHE A 71 -3.53 -17.25 11.25
N GLY A 72 -4.40 -17.85 10.41
CA GLY A 72 -5.80 -17.45 10.25
C GLY A 72 -6.01 -16.25 9.34
N GLY A 73 -5.00 -15.86 8.55
CA GLY A 73 -5.11 -14.80 7.55
C GLY A 73 -5.84 -15.24 6.28
N ARG A 74 -6.30 -14.28 5.49
CA ARG A 74 -6.92 -14.55 4.18
C ARG A 74 -5.88 -14.44 3.08
N VAL A 75 -5.91 -15.37 2.14
CA VAL A 75 -4.99 -15.42 1.00
C VAL A 75 -5.77 -15.61 -0.30
N VAL A 76 -5.27 -14.97 -1.36
CA VAL A 76 -5.70 -15.19 -2.74
C VAL A 76 -4.48 -15.62 -3.54
N MET A 77 -4.60 -16.80 -4.17
CA MET A 77 -3.58 -17.26 -5.11
C MET A 77 -3.71 -16.50 -6.43
N THR A 78 -2.56 -16.09 -6.96
CA THR A 78 -2.46 -15.30 -8.19
C THR A 78 -1.54 -15.98 -9.19
N ALA A 79 -1.62 -15.57 -10.46
CA ALA A 79 -0.72 -16.05 -11.49
C ALA A 79 0.75 -15.73 -11.15
N VAL A 80 1.65 -16.62 -11.62
CA VAL A 80 3.11 -16.48 -11.42
C VAL A 80 3.70 -15.38 -12.29
N ASN A 81 3.10 -15.13 -13.45
CA ASN A 81 3.68 -14.36 -14.56
C ASN A 81 3.47 -12.84 -14.47
N HIS A 82 3.06 -12.32 -13.33
CA HIS A 82 2.88 -10.87 -13.20
C HIS A 82 4.21 -10.12 -13.26
N PRO A 83 4.40 -9.20 -14.21
CA PRO A 83 5.64 -8.41 -14.33
C PRO A 83 5.82 -7.47 -13.14
N THR A 84 4.72 -6.94 -12.57
CA THR A 84 4.75 -6.01 -11.44
C THR A 84 3.83 -6.43 -10.29
N GLY A 85 3.98 -5.76 -9.13
CA GLY A 85 3.06 -5.91 -8.00
C GLY A 85 1.66 -5.33 -8.30
N THR A 86 1.58 -4.34 -9.19
CA THR A 86 0.32 -3.70 -9.59
C THR A 86 -0.51 -4.64 -10.47
N ASP A 87 0.12 -5.41 -11.39
CA ASP A 87 -0.60 -6.40 -12.19
C ASP A 87 -1.21 -7.49 -11.30
N ARG A 88 -0.50 -7.92 -10.27
CA ARG A 88 -1.01 -8.85 -9.26
C ARG A 88 -2.17 -8.27 -8.48
N LEU A 89 -2.08 -6.99 -8.14
CA LEU A 89 -3.14 -6.26 -7.44
C LEU A 89 -4.41 -6.21 -8.30
N ALA A 90 -4.28 -5.92 -9.60
CA ALA A 90 -5.39 -5.88 -10.54
C ALA A 90 -6.11 -7.24 -10.65
N GLU A 91 -5.37 -8.36 -10.77
CA GLU A 91 -5.95 -9.71 -10.78
C GLU A 91 -6.79 -9.99 -9.52
N VAL A 92 -6.27 -9.60 -8.34
CA VAL A 92 -7.02 -9.79 -7.09
C VAL A 92 -8.22 -8.85 -7.00
N ALA A 93 -8.08 -7.61 -7.50
CA ALA A 93 -9.18 -6.65 -7.54
C ALA A 93 -10.35 -7.11 -8.41
N GLU A 94 -10.08 -7.84 -9.51
CA GLU A 94 -11.12 -8.48 -10.32
C GLU A 94 -11.88 -9.56 -9.53
N GLN A 95 -11.18 -10.35 -8.70
CA GLN A 95 -11.79 -11.36 -7.84
C GLN A 95 -12.57 -10.74 -6.67
N LEU A 96 -12.27 -9.49 -6.30
CA LEU A 96 -12.92 -8.71 -5.25
C LEU A 96 -13.88 -7.68 -5.85
N ALA A 97 -14.72 -8.07 -6.81
CA ALA A 97 -15.62 -7.18 -7.56
C ALA A 97 -16.61 -6.39 -6.67
N ASP A 98 -16.91 -6.87 -5.48
CA ASP A 98 -17.81 -6.23 -4.50
C ASP A 98 -17.15 -5.06 -3.74
N TYR A 99 -15.85 -4.82 -3.94
CA TYR A 99 -15.09 -3.77 -3.26
C TYR A 99 -14.82 -2.60 -4.20
N ASP A 100 -15.05 -1.39 -3.71
CA ASP A 100 -14.95 -0.15 -4.50
C ASP A 100 -13.55 0.45 -4.44
N ILE A 101 -12.88 0.29 -3.29
CA ILE A 101 -11.55 0.84 -3.01
C ILE A 101 -10.60 -0.29 -2.65
N ILE A 102 -9.41 -0.25 -3.24
CA ILE A 102 -8.32 -1.19 -2.99
C ILE A 102 -7.16 -0.44 -2.35
N VAL A 103 -6.81 -0.79 -1.11
CA VAL A 103 -5.60 -0.29 -0.46
C VAL A 103 -4.49 -1.32 -0.64
N ASN A 104 -3.36 -0.89 -1.20
CA ASN A 104 -2.19 -1.71 -1.44
C ASN A 104 -1.12 -1.43 -0.38
N VAL A 105 -0.86 -2.39 0.50
CA VAL A 105 0.21 -2.37 1.50
C VAL A 105 1.33 -3.29 1.04
N GLN A 106 2.56 -2.78 0.99
CA GLN A 106 3.71 -3.60 0.58
C GLN A 106 3.98 -4.74 1.57
N GLY A 107 4.23 -5.94 1.05
CA GLY A 107 4.50 -7.15 1.86
C GLY A 107 5.82 -7.11 2.66
N ASP A 108 6.54 -5.99 2.64
CA ASP A 108 7.78 -5.78 3.37
C ASP A 108 7.75 -4.54 4.30
N GLU A 109 6.56 -4.08 4.65
CA GLU A 109 6.32 -2.95 5.56
C GLU A 109 5.77 -3.41 6.94
N PRO A 110 6.60 -4.10 7.77
CA PRO A 110 6.15 -4.67 9.06
C PRO A 110 5.79 -3.60 10.10
N PHE A 111 6.12 -2.35 9.83
CA PHE A 111 5.84 -1.20 10.71
C PHE A 111 4.83 -0.23 10.12
N ILE A 112 4.07 -0.66 9.09
CA ILE A 112 3.04 0.20 8.52
C ILE A 112 2.10 0.73 9.62
N ASP A 113 1.86 2.02 9.61
CA ASP A 113 0.90 2.62 10.52
C ASP A 113 -0.53 2.38 9.99
N PRO A 114 -1.40 1.69 10.75
CA PRO A 114 -2.81 1.47 10.35
C PRO A 114 -3.55 2.76 10.02
N ASP A 115 -3.25 3.85 10.71
CA ASP A 115 -3.86 5.16 10.43
C ASP A 115 -3.56 5.68 9.02
N VAL A 116 -2.42 5.29 8.42
CA VAL A 116 -2.11 5.63 7.02
C VAL A 116 -3.07 4.90 6.06
N ILE A 117 -3.37 3.62 6.32
CA ILE A 117 -4.34 2.84 5.56
C ILE A 117 -5.71 3.52 5.61
N ASP A 118 -6.15 3.88 6.81
CA ASP A 118 -7.44 4.54 7.04
C ASP A 118 -7.53 5.91 6.34
N ARG A 119 -6.46 6.72 6.42
CA ARG A 119 -6.41 8.03 5.74
C ARG A 119 -6.47 7.91 4.22
N LEU A 120 -5.76 6.98 3.62
CA LEU A 120 -5.78 6.78 2.17
C LEU A 120 -7.17 6.31 1.70
N ALA A 121 -7.78 5.38 2.41
CA ALA A 121 -9.14 4.93 2.13
C ALA A 121 -10.14 6.10 2.23
N LYS A 122 -10.06 6.87 3.32
CA LYS A 122 -10.89 8.05 3.54
C LYS A 122 -10.76 9.11 2.45
N MET A 123 -9.54 9.37 1.97
CA MET A 123 -9.32 10.31 0.87
C MET A 123 -10.13 9.93 -0.38
N LEU A 124 -10.19 8.65 -0.73
CA LEU A 124 -10.97 8.20 -1.89
C LEU A 124 -12.47 8.16 -1.61
N THR A 125 -12.92 7.92 -0.38
CA THR A 125 -14.36 7.98 -0.05
C THR A 125 -14.90 9.40 -0.07
N GLU A 126 -14.10 10.40 0.33
CA GLU A 126 -14.51 11.81 0.42
C GLU A 126 -14.30 12.60 -0.88
N HIS A 127 -13.48 12.10 -1.81
CA HIS A 127 -13.12 12.81 -3.05
C HIS A 127 -13.35 11.95 -4.30
N GLU A 128 -14.53 12.05 -4.87
CA GLU A 128 -14.94 11.25 -6.06
C GLU A 128 -14.08 11.46 -7.29
N ASN A 129 -13.43 12.62 -7.40
CA ASN A 129 -12.55 12.97 -8.53
C ASN A 129 -11.14 12.38 -8.43
N LEU A 130 -10.81 11.64 -7.35
CA LEU A 130 -9.53 10.99 -7.18
C LEU A 130 -9.64 9.50 -7.53
N ASP A 131 -8.78 9.03 -8.41
CA ASP A 131 -8.68 7.62 -8.80
C ASP A 131 -7.63 6.87 -7.99
N MET A 132 -6.58 7.58 -7.55
CA MET A 132 -5.45 7.02 -6.82
C MET A 132 -4.89 8.03 -5.82
N VAL A 133 -4.49 7.53 -4.66
CA VAL A 133 -3.77 8.31 -3.64
C VAL A 133 -2.60 7.50 -3.07
N THR A 134 -1.58 8.20 -2.60
CA THR A 134 -0.43 7.61 -1.90
C THR A 134 -0.02 8.50 -0.73
N ALA A 135 0.88 8.01 0.12
CA ALA A 135 1.33 8.74 1.30
C ALA A 135 2.72 9.36 1.10
N ALA A 136 2.95 10.47 1.74
CA ALA A 136 4.26 11.09 1.88
C ALA A 136 4.46 11.63 3.30
N ALA A 137 5.71 11.68 3.74
CA ALA A 137 6.10 12.23 5.04
C ALA A 137 7.32 13.15 4.90
N PRO A 138 7.53 14.11 5.82
CA PRO A 138 8.74 14.89 5.84
C PRO A 138 9.99 14.01 5.91
N LEU A 139 10.95 14.27 5.03
CA LEU A 139 12.22 13.57 4.97
C LEU A 139 13.14 14.09 6.08
N LYS A 140 13.77 13.19 6.83
CA LYS A 140 14.77 13.56 7.84
C LYS A 140 16.09 13.92 7.16
N LYS A 141 16.89 14.80 7.79
CA LYS A 141 18.17 15.26 7.22
C LYS A 141 19.14 14.11 6.93
N GLU A 142 19.13 13.08 7.75
CA GLU A 142 19.96 11.89 7.62
C GLU A 142 19.62 11.07 6.39
N GLU A 143 18.37 11.18 5.90
CA GLU A 143 17.84 10.47 4.73
C GLU A 143 18.05 11.22 3.41
N TYR A 144 18.58 12.46 3.43
CA TYR A 144 18.69 13.30 2.21
C TYR A 144 19.50 12.62 1.11
N GLN A 145 20.60 11.96 1.47
CA GLN A 145 21.48 11.26 0.54
C GLN A 145 21.15 9.76 0.40
N ASP A 146 20.14 9.28 1.13
CA ASP A 146 19.71 7.89 1.03
C ASP A 146 18.92 7.66 -0.27
N ALA A 147 19.48 6.92 -1.21
CA ALA A 147 18.83 6.55 -2.46
C ALA A 147 17.69 5.52 -2.28
N SER A 148 17.59 4.87 -1.11
CA SER A 148 16.46 3.99 -0.79
C SER A 148 15.20 4.77 -0.45
N ALA A 149 15.34 5.97 0.13
CA ALA A 149 14.25 6.89 0.38
C ALA A 149 13.88 7.63 -0.92
N VAL A 150 12.74 7.29 -1.51
CA VAL A 150 12.21 7.96 -2.70
C VAL A 150 11.64 9.32 -2.31
N LYS A 151 12.13 10.41 -2.92
CA LYS A 151 11.62 11.77 -2.72
C LYS A 151 10.48 12.05 -3.67
N VAL A 152 9.56 12.91 -3.26
CA VAL A 152 8.44 13.35 -4.09
C VAL A 152 8.28 14.86 -4.00
N VAL A 153 8.03 15.50 -5.13
CA VAL A 153 7.58 16.91 -5.18
C VAL A 153 6.11 16.94 -5.56
N VAL A 154 5.39 17.84 -4.91
CA VAL A 154 3.95 17.99 -5.08
C VAL A 154 3.62 19.42 -5.50
N ASN A 155 2.49 19.60 -6.18
CA ASN A 155 1.94 20.94 -6.44
C ASN A 155 1.18 21.49 -5.21
N GLN A 156 0.60 22.68 -5.34
CA GLN A 156 -0.16 23.33 -4.26
C GLN A 156 -1.44 22.58 -3.87
N LYS A 157 -1.93 21.67 -4.73
CA LYS A 157 -3.09 20.81 -4.44
C LYS A 157 -2.72 19.50 -3.76
N GLY A 158 -1.41 19.23 -3.56
CA GLY A 158 -0.91 17.98 -3.02
C GLY A 158 -0.76 16.87 -4.07
N GLU A 159 -0.94 17.18 -5.35
CA GLU A 159 -0.76 16.20 -6.43
C GLU A 159 0.73 15.99 -6.72
N ALA A 160 1.16 14.73 -6.81
CA ALA A 160 2.54 14.38 -7.07
C ALA A 160 2.93 14.75 -8.51
N LEU A 161 4.03 15.50 -8.63
CA LEU A 161 4.57 15.93 -9.92
C LEU A 161 5.72 15.04 -10.38
N TYR A 162 6.57 14.60 -9.44
CA TYR A 162 7.75 13.82 -9.77
C TYR A 162 8.28 13.05 -8.57
N PHE A 163 8.75 11.83 -8.81
CA PHE A 163 9.43 10.97 -7.83
C PHE A 163 10.88 10.77 -8.22
N SER A 164 11.80 10.82 -7.26
CA SER A 164 13.24 10.64 -7.51
C SER A 164 13.96 9.99 -6.33
N ARG A 165 14.99 9.21 -6.64
CA ARG A 165 15.96 8.74 -5.64
C ARG A 165 17.01 9.81 -5.31
N ALA A 166 17.24 10.77 -6.22
CA ALA A 166 18.02 11.94 -5.93
C ALA A 166 17.29 12.90 -4.98
N LEU A 167 18.02 13.77 -4.30
CA LEU A 167 17.41 14.80 -3.46
C LEU A 167 16.73 15.85 -4.35
N ILE A 168 15.42 15.97 -4.22
CA ILE A 168 14.56 16.95 -4.89
C ILE A 168 13.62 17.63 -3.85
N PRO A 169 13.32 18.94 -4.03
CA PRO A 169 13.97 19.91 -4.93
C PRO A 169 15.43 20.14 -4.57
N TYR A 170 16.25 20.70 -5.49
CA TYR A 170 17.65 21.02 -5.19
C TYR A 170 17.75 22.18 -4.18
N PRO A 171 18.43 21.98 -3.04
CA PRO A 171 18.46 22.98 -1.97
C PRO A 171 19.59 24.01 -2.18
N ARG A 172 19.42 24.96 -3.10
CA ARG A 172 20.46 25.97 -3.37
C ARG A 172 20.89 26.76 -2.13
N GLU A 173 19.91 27.15 -1.30
CA GLU A 173 20.14 27.98 -0.09
C GLU A 173 19.54 27.32 1.17
N GLY A 174 19.35 25.99 1.11
CA GLY A 174 18.63 25.23 2.13
C GLY A 174 17.16 24.97 1.77
N PHE A 175 16.41 24.41 2.69
CA PHE A 175 14.99 24.11 2.50
C PHE A 175 14.14 25.03 3.38
N ALA A 176 13.17 25.72 2.79
CA ALA A 176 12.14 26.43 3.53
C ALA A 176 11.20 25.45 4.27
N MET A 177 10.95 24.28 3.66
CA MET A 177 10.25 23.15 4.26
C MET A 177 11.02 21.85 3.96
N PRO A 178 10.95 20.83 4.85
CA PRO A 178 11.59 19.55 4.59
C PRO A 178 11.11 18.96 3.27
N PRO A 179 12.01 18.36 2.45
CA PRO A 179 11.59 17.54 1.32
C PRO A 179 10.65 16.42 1.77
N LEU A 180 9.80 15.93 0.87
CA LEU A 180 8.90 14.83 1.15
C LEU A 180 9.52 13.49 0.74
N LYS A 181 9.38 12.49 1.62
CA LYS A 181 9.63 11.08 1.32
C LYS A 181 8.32 10.40 0.97
N HIS A 182 8.29 9.74 -0.18
CA HIS A 182 7.19 8.88 -0.58
C HIS A 182 7.15 7.62 0.31
N ILE A 183 5.96 7.24 0.73
CA ILE A 183 5.69 6.00 1.46
C ILE A 183 4.92 5.09 0.52
N GLY A 184 5.44 3.89 0.28
CA GLY A 184 4.97 2.91 -0.71
C GLY A 184 3.64 2.24 -0.38
N VAL A 185 2.68 3.01 0.14
CA VAL A 185 1.31 2.57 0.37
C VAL A 185 0.39 3.37 -0.55
N TYR A 186 -0.56 2.71 -1.16
CA TYR A 186 -1.44 3.32 -2.15
C TYR A 186 -2.88 2.92 -1.89
N ALA A 187 -3.82 3.78 -2.27
CA ALA A 187 -5.21 3.38 -2.44
C ALA A 187 -5.67 3.75 -3.85
N TYR A 188 -6.53 2.90 -4.42
CA TYR A 188 -7.05 3.03 -5.77
C TYR A 188 -8.56 2.86 -5.75
N ARG A 189 -9.26 3.57 -6.64
CA ARG A 189 -10.57 3.08 -7.07
C ARG A 189 -10.37 1.78 -7.82
N ARG A 190 -11.18 0.76 -7.53
CA ARG A 190 -11.07 -0.53 -8.24
C ARG A 190 -11.21 -0.35 -9.75
N SER A 191 -12.08 0.55 -10.20
CA SER A 191 -12.29 0.85 -11.63
C SER A 191 -11.07 1.46 -12.33
N PHE A 192 -10.09 1.96 -11.58
CA PHE A 192 -8.85 2.52 -12.09
C PHE A 192 -7.75 1.47 -12.28
N LEU A 193 -7.82 0.33 -11.60
CA LEU A 193 -6.86 -0.78 -11.70
C LEU A 193 -7.11 -1.64 -12.93
#